data_e7a67b0334307f920632c8fe81395a5b
#
_entry.id   e7a67b0334307f920632c8fe81395a5b
#
_cell.length_a   1.000
_cell.length_b   1.000
_cell.length_c   1.000
_cell.angle_alpha   90.00
_cell.angle_beta   90.00
_cell.angle_gamma   90.00
#
_symmetry.space_group_name_H-M   'P 1'
#
loop_
_entity.id
_entity.type
_entity.pdbx_description
1 polymer ?
#
loop_
_entity_poly.entity_id
_entity_poly.type
_entity_poly.pdbx_seq_one_letter_code
_entity_poly.pdbx_strand_id
1 'polypeptide(L)'
;MRRIICLQLLIWLGFFSLVAQTLNIYPIPKELIYSKHNDDFTVSVRLPGKEWQDLYEYRVLVDMDNPQPASMVQFDFSGRVELRIRPNNQMIHKVKIRPLSKGIEYTVRENMIYFSLDKPGKFSIEINENRVNNLHVFANEPETEVPNPDDPGVVYFAPGFHRPKDLPGNAFTISSNTTVYLAPGAVVNGKFICNNVENVRFIGRGYIDNPVRGFEFTPVSYTHLTLPTT
;
A
#
# COMPACT_ATOMS: atom_id res chain seq x y z
N MET A 1 -58.31 19.96 41.88
CA MET A 1 -57.08 19.12 41.88
C MET A 1 -56.63 18.98 40.42
N ARG A 2 -55.63 19.77 39.98
CA ARG A 2 -55.03 19.65 38.64
C ARG A 2 -53.82 18.80 38.73
N ARG A 3 -53.78 17.67 38.03
CA ARG A 3 -52.63 16.77 37.89
C ARG A 3 -51.74 17.35 36.79
N ILE A 4 -50.51 17.78 37.17
CA ILE A 4 -49.43 18.16 36.24
C ILE A 4 -48.73 16.88 35.85
N ILE A 5 -48.82 16.52 34.57
CA ILE A 5 -48.08 15.42 33.99
C ILE A 5 -46.78 16.00 33.49
N CYS A 6 -45.67 15.74 34.19
CA CYS A 6 -44.31 16.03 33.71
C CYS A 6 -43.93 15.00 32.63
N LEU A 7 -43.86 15.45 31.40
CA LEU A 7 -43.34 14.69 30.27
C LEU A 7 -41.81 14.80 30.30
N GLN A 8 -41.12 13.78 30.79
CA GLN A 8 -39.65 13.68 30.68
C GLN A 8 -39.29 13.22 29.28
N LEU A 9 -38.82 14.15 28.46
CA LEU A 9 -38.21 13.86 27.15
C LEU A 9 -36.78 13.32 27.42
N LEU A 10 -36.61 12.02 27.36
CA LEU A 10 -35.28 11.38 27.33
C LEU A 10 -34.65 11.65 25.96
N ILE A 11 -33.77 12.64 25.90
CA ILE A 11 -32.90 12.87 24.72
C ILE A 11 -31.82 11.79 24.75
N TRP A 12 -31.98 10.79 23.92
CA TRP A 12 -30.94 9.81 23.61
C TRP A 12 -29.88 10.49 22.72
N LEU A 13 -28.87 11.11 23.32
CA LEU A 13 -27.67 11.53 22.62
C LEU A 13 -26.87 10.26 22.31
N GLY A 14 -27.10 9.72 21.11
CA GLY A 14 -26.23 8.70 20.54
C GLY A 14 -24.83 9.30 20.37
N PHE A 15 -23.88 8.87 21.15
CA PHE A 15 -22.47 9.14 20.91
C PHE A 15 -22.06 8.44 19.61
N PHE A 16 -22.21 9.12 18.47
CA PHE A 16 -21.49 8.75 17.26
C PHE A 16 -20.01 9.04 17.56
N SER A 17 -19.24 8.00 17.85
CA SER A 17 -17.80 8.08 17.80
C SER A 17 -17.42 8.48 16.39
N LEU A 18 -17.09 9.73 16.19
CA LEU A 18 -16.54 10.24 14.93
C LEU A 18 -15.15 9.65 14.80
N VAL A 19 -15.02 8.47 14.19
CA VAL A 19 -13.73 7.92 13.84
C VAL A 19 -13.11 8.90 12.85
N ALA A 20 -12.00 9.51 13.25
CA ALA A 20 -11.30 10.46 12.40
C ALA A 20 -10.89 9.76 11.11
N GLN A 21 -11.43 10.25 9.99
CA GLN A 21 -11.05 9.74 8.67
C GLN A 21 -9.68 10.30 8.31
N THR A 22 -8.76 9.44 7.92
CA THR A 22 -7.42 9.83 7.50
C THR A 22 -7.12 9.28 6.11
N LEU A 23 -6.31 10.02 5.37
CA LEU A 23 -5.76 9.60 4.09
C LEU A 23 -4.31 10.09 4.04
N ASN A 24 -3.39 9.16 3.86
CA ASN A 24 -1.96 9.44 3.75
C ASN A 24 -1.43 8.91 2.42
N ILE A 25 -1.01 9.83 1.55
CA ILE A 25 -0.38 9.53 0.27
C ILE A 25 1.13 9.67 0.44
N TYR A 26 1.88 8.66 -0.03
CA TYR A 26 3.32 8.62 0.19
C TYR A 26 4.07 9.55 -0.77
N PRO A 27 5.13 10.20 -0.29
CA PRO A 27 5.99 11.00 -1.16
C PRO A 27 6.73 10.11 -2.16
N ILE A 28 6.98 10.62 -3.35
CA ILE A 28 7.70 9.91 -4.40
C ILE A 28 9.10 10.51 -4.55
N PRO A 29 10.15 9.68 -4.44
CA PRO A 29 11.51 10.13 -4.72
C PRO A 29 11.65 10.66 -6.14
N LYS A 30 12.36 11.75 -6.31
CA LYS A 30 12.54 12.43 -7.61
C LYS A 30 13.14 11.50 -8.68
N GLU A 31 14.00 10.58 -8.25
CA GLU A 31 14.65 9.59 -9.11
C GLU A 31 13.69 8.62 -9.77
N LEU A 32 12.48 8.46 -9.20
CA LEU A 32 11.48 7.52 -9.69
C LEU A 32 10.38 8.16 -10.53
N ILE A 33 10.21 9.47 -10.48
CA ILE A 33 9.08 10.17 -11.11
C ILE A 33 8.87 9.74 -12.57
N TYR A 34 9.96 9.54 -13.32
CA TYR A 34 9.89 9.11 -14.72
C TYR A 34 10.34 7.66 -14.96
N SER A 35 11.20 7.12 -14.10
CA SER A 35 11.82 5.82 -14.35
C SER A 35 10.95 4.62 -14.00
N LYS A 36 10.00 4.79 -13.09
CA LYS A 36 9.12 3.72 -12.58
C LYS A 36 7.64 4.01 -12.73
N HIS A 37 7.30 5.12 -13.36
CA HIS A 37 5.91 5.44 -13.65
C HIS A 37 5.33 4.49 -14.72
N ASN A 38 4.06 4.12 -14.57
CA ASN A 38 3.32 3.35 -15.55
C ASN A 38 2.05 4.10 -15.97
N ASP A 39 1.97 4.46 -17.25
CA ASP A 39 0.85 5.23 -17.82
C ASP A 39 -0.39 4.38 -18.17
N ASP A 40 -0.43 3.09 -17.82
CA ASP A 40 -1.58 2.24 -18.16
C ASP A 40 -2.87 2.65 -17.45
N PHE A 41 -2.73 3.29 -16.27
CA PHE A 41 -3.84 3.77 -15.47
C PHE A 41 -3.58 5.19 -14.96
N THR A 42 -4.64 5.92 -14.65
CA THR A 42 -4.64 7.11 -13.81
C THR A 42 -5.53 6.83 -12.61
N VAL A 43 -4.98 6.95 -11.41
CA VAL A 43 -5.67 6.61 -10.17
C VAL A 43 -5.72 7.81 -9.26
N SER A 44 -6.90 8.13 -8.75
CA SER A 44 -7.06 9.16 -7.73
C SER A 44 -7.88 8.63 -6.56
N VAL A 45 -7.59 9.15 -5.38
CA VAL A 45 -8.26 8.81 -4.12
C VAL A 45 -8.68 10.09 -3.40
N ARG A 46 -9.73 10.01 -2.58
CA ARG A 46 -10.12 11.11 -1.69
C ARG A 46 -10.87 10.61 -0.46
N LEU A 47 -10.90 11.42 0.57
CA LEU A 47 -11.92 11.31 1.60
C LEU A 47 -13.26 11.81 1.04
N PRO A 48 -14.41 11.28 1.48
CA PRO A 48 -15.72 11.72 1.01
C PRO A 48 -15.90 13.24 1.11
N GLY A 49 -16.30 13.85 0.00
CA GLY A 49 -16.51 15.29 -0.08
C GLY A 49 -15.24 16.15 -0.10
N LYS A 50 -14.06 15.57 -0.19
CA LYS A 50 -12.78 16.28 -0.37
C LYS A 50 -12.34 16.25 -1.82
N GLU A 51 -11.33 17.06 -2.15
CA GLU A 51 -10.71 17.06 -3.46
C GLU A 51 -10.01 15.74 -3.78
N TRP A 52 -10.00 15.38 -5.07
CA TRP A 52 -9.29 14.23 -5.56
C TRP A 52 -7.78 14.46 -5.51
N GLN A 53 -7.05 13.48 -5.02
CA GLN A 53 -5.60 13.46 -4.96
C GLN A 53 -5.12 12.31 -5.86
N ASP A 54 -4.19 12.62 -6.78
CA ASP A 54 -3.64 11.62 -7.67
C ASP A 54 -2.62 10.76 -6.93
N LEU A 55 -2.62 9.48 -7.23
CA LEU A 55 -1.64 8.53 -6.75
C LEU A 55 -0.55 8.35 -7.82
N TYR A 56 0.62 7.95 -7.38
CA TYR A 56 1.69 7.56 -8.29
C TYR A 56 1.53 6.08 -8.67
N GLU A 57 1.47 5.82 -9.95
CA GLU A 57 1.36 4.48 -10.50
C GLU A 57 2.75 3.90 -10.75
N TYR A 58 3.16 2.98 -9.86
CA TYR A 58 4.42 2.25 -10.03
C TYR A 58 4.28 1.21 -11.12
N ARG A 59 5.29 1.13 -11.99
CA ARG A 59 5.48 -0.04 -12.87
C ARG A 59 6.06 -1.17 -12.04
N VAL A 60 5.35 -2.28 -11.98
CA VAL A 60 5.80 -3.52 -11.35
C VAL A 60 5.82 -4.65 -12.37
N LEU A 61 6.59 -5.69 -12.10
CA LEU A 61 6.62 -6.90 -12.91
C LEU A 61 5.88 -8.01 -12.19
N VAL A 62 4.98 -8.64 -12.89
CA VAL A 62 4.26 -9.83 -12.43
C VAL A 62 4.64 -11.01 -13.32
N ASP A 63 4.37 -12.24 -12.87
CA ASP A 63 4.78 -13.46 -13.56
C ASP A 63 6.32 -13.58 -13.72
N MET A 64 6.96 -14.15 -12.70
CA MET A 64 8.43 -14.24 -12.64
C MET A 64 9.03 -15.13 -13.73
N ASP A 65 8.25 -16.04 -14.32
CA ASP A 65 8.72 -16.92 -15.40
C ASP A 65 8.61 -16.23 -16.75
N ASN A 66 7.62 -15.34 -16.91
CA ASN A 66 7.43 -14.50 -18.08
C ASN A 66 7.05 -13.08 -17.65
N PRO A 67 8.02 -12.25 -17.22
CA PRO A 67 7.76 -10.97 -16.62
C PRO A 67 6.91 -10.05 -17.49
N GLN A 68 5.76 -9.65 -16.97
CA GLN A 68 4.82 -8.75 -17.60
C GLN A 68 4.64 -7.49 -16.76
N PRO A 69 4.47 -6.31 -17.39
CA PRO A 69 4.22 -5.08 -16.64
C PRO A 69 2.81 -5.08 -16.06
N ALA A 70 2.69 -4.56 -14.84
CA ALA A 70 1.44 -4.20 -14.19
C ALA A 70 1.61 -2.85 -13.48
N SER A 71 0.51 -2.25 -13.07
CA SER A 71 0.51 -1.01 -12.29
C SER A 71 0.28 -1.30 -10.83
N MET A 72 0.86 -0.48 -9.95
CA MET A 72 0.65 -0.56 -8.51
C MET A 72 0.48 0.84 -7.92
N VAL A 73 -0.51 1.01 -7.06
CA VAL A 73 -0.68 2.21 -6.22
C VAL A 73 -0.75 1.82 -4.76
N GLN A 74 -0.34 2.72 -3.87
CA GLN A 74 -0.39 2.50 -2.43
C GLN A 74 -0.68 3.77 -1.65
N PHE A 75 -1.41 3.62 -0.55
CA PHE A 75 -1.75 4.69 0.38
C PHE A 75 -2.27 4.10 1.69
N ASP A 76 -2.24 4.88 2.78
CA ASP A 76 -2.90 4.50 4.03
C ASP A 76 -4.18 5.30 4.22
N PHE A 77 -5.18 4.67 4.86
CA PHE A 77 -6.40 5.37 5.25
C PHE A 77 -7.08 4.74 6.46
N SER A 78 -7.91 5.55 7.12
CA SER A 78 -8.90 5.08 8.09
C SER A 78 -10.27 5.69 7.78
N GLY A 79 -11.32 4.97 8.11
CA GLY A 79 -12.70 5.35 7.78
C GLY A 79 -13.05 4.96 6.34
N ARG A 80 -13.59 5.91 5.56
CA ARG A 80 -14.01 5.68 4.17
C ARG A 80 -13.17 6.50 3.20
N VAL A 81 -12.84 5.89 2.06
CA VAL A 81 -12.24 6.57 0.91
C VAL A 81 -13.01 6.26 -0.36
N GLU A 82 -12.93 7.18 -1.30
CA GLU A 82 -13.45 7.03 -2.65
C GLU A 82 -12.28 6.96 -3.64
N LEU A 83 -12.36 6.04 -4.58
CA LEU A 83 -11.38 5.88 -5.66
C LEU A 83 -12.04 6.14 -7.01
N ARG A 84 -11.26 6.73 -7.91
CA ARG A 84 -11.55 6.74 -9.34
C ARG A 84 -10.34 6.24 -10.12
N ILE A 85 -10.60 5.36 -11.09
CA ILE A 85 -9.56 4.69 -11.86
C ILE A 85 -9.91 4.80 -13.34
N ARG A 86 -9.00 5.33 -14.12
CA ARG A 86 -9.09 5.43 -15.57
C ARG A 86 -8.04 4.53 -16.21
N PRO A 87 -8.42 3.52 -16.99
CA PRO A 87 -7.48 2.88 -17.90
C PRO A 87 -7.19 3.82 -19.08
N ASN A 88 -5.91 4.09 -19.35
CA ASN A 88 -5.51 5.10 -20.34
C ASN A 88 -5.44 4.53 -21.76
N ASN A 89 -5.17 3.24 -21.91
CA ASN A 89 -4.86 2.61 -23.19
C ASN A 89 -5.98 1.69 -23.72
N GLN A 90 -7.14 1.65 -23.08
CA GLN A 90 -8.24 0.78 -23.46
C GLN A 90 -9.61 1.29 -22.99
N MET A 91 -10.65 0.86 -23.69
CA MET A 91 -12.04 1.07 -23.26
C MET A 91 -12.45 -0.02 -22.28
N ILE A 92 -13.28 0.35 -21.30
CA ILE A 92 -13.82 -0.58 -20.32
C ILE A 92 -15.04 -1.30 -20.90
N HIS A 93 -14.95 -2.62 -21.05
CA HIS A 93 -16.08 -3.50 -21.37
C HIS A 93 -16.45 -4.37 -20.18
N LYS A 94 -15.48 -4.75 -19.36
CA LYS A 94 -15.67 -5.58 -18.19
C LYS A 94 -14.67 -5.20 -17.10
N VAL A 95 -15.15 -5.18 -15.85
CA VAL A 95 -14.31 -4.93 -14.67
C VAL A 95 -14.47 -6.08 -13.69
N LYS A 96 -13.37 -6.49 -13.08
CA LYS A 96 -13.37 -7.34 -11.90
C LYS A 96 -12.46 -6.72 -10.84
N ILE A 97 -13.00 -6.54 -9.65
CA ILE A 97 -12.24 -6.11 -8.47
C ILE A 97 -12.04 -7.34 -7.58
N ARG A 98 -10.80 -7.78 -7.40
CA ARG A 98 -10.47 -8.91 -6.55
C ARG A 98 -9.90 -8.47 -5.20
N PRO A 99 -10.08 -9.27 -4.14
CA PRO A 99 -10.78 -10.56 -4.11
C PRO A 99 -12.29 -10.40 -4.24
N LEU A 100 -12.93 -11.25 -5.03
CA LEU A 100 -14.38 -11.19 -5.28
C LEU A 100 -15.21 -11.35 -4.00
N SER A 101 -14.66 -12.02 -3.00
CA SER A 101 -15.28 -12.21 -1.68
C SER A 101 -15.51 -10.89 -0.91
N LYS A 102 -14.83 -9.82 -1.29
CA LYS A 102 -15.04 -8.48 -0.69
C LYS A 102 -16.29 -7.78 -1.20
N GLY A 103 -16.87 -8.24 -2.31
CA GLY A 103 -18.12 -7.69 -2.86
C GLY A 103 -18.06 -6.18 -3.15
N ILE A 104 -16.94 -5.68 -3.66
CA ILE A 104 -16.78 -4.24 -3.92
C ILE A 104 -17.73 -3.82 -5.04
N GLU A 105 -18.69 -2.99 -4.70
CA GLU A 105 -19.58 -2.37 -5.66
C GLU A 105 -18.88 -1.22 -6.38
N TYR A 106 -19.06 -1.12 -7.69
CA TYR A 106 -18.44 -0.07 -8.51
C TYR A 106 -19.43 0.44 -9.58
N THR A 107 -19.15 1.61 -10.10
CA THR A 107 -19.83 2.18 -11.26
C THR A 107 -18.81 2.55 -12.33
N VAL A 108 -19.20 2.46 -13.60
CA VAL A 108 -18.38 2.91 -14.73
C VAL A 108 -19.08 4.06 -15.42
N ARG A 109 -18.40 5.20 -15.53
CA ARG A 109 -18.86 6.39 -16.23
C ARG A 109 -17.71 7.05 -16.99
N GLU A 110 -17.91 7.40 -18.24
CA GLU A 110 -16.90 8.09 -19.05
C GLU A 110 -15.53 7.39 -19.07
N ASN A 111 -15.54 6.06 -19.25
CA ASN A 111 -14.35 5.21 -19.20
C ASN A 111 -13.57 5.30 -17.89
N MET A 112 -14.26 5.52 -16.77
CA MET A 112 -13.70 5.63 -15.43
C MET A 112 -14.47 4.75 -14.47
N ILE A 113 -13.77 4.02 -13.60
CA ILE A 113 -14.32 3.18 -12.54
C ILE A 113 -14.36 3.99 -11.26
N TYR A 114 -15.49 3.96 -10.55
CA TYR A 114 -15.68 4.60 -9.25
C TYR A 114 -16.12 3.56 -8.24
N PHE A 115 -15.47 3.51 -7.10
CA PHE A 115 -15.88 2.69 -5.95
C PHE A 115 -15.40 3.31 -4.64
N SER A 116 -15.88 2.76 -3.52
CA SER A 116 -15.47 3.18 -2.19
C SER A 116 -14.91 2.00 -1.40
N LEU A 117 -14.02 2.31 -0.48
CA LEU A 117 -13.50 1.36 0.50
C LEU A 117 -13.80 1.87 1.90
N ASP A 118 -14.42 1.03 2.73
CA ASP A 118 -14.68 1.29 4.13
C ASP A 118 -13.68 0.59 5.06
N LYS A 119 -12.86 -0.30 4.50
CA LYS A 119 -11.83 -1.06 5.21
C LYS A 119 -10.58 -1.21 4.36
N PRO A 120 -9.41 -1.15 4.97
CA PRO A 120 -8.15 -1.45 4.32
C PRO A 120 -8.14 -2.83 3.66
N GLY A 121 -7.31 -2.96 2.63
CA GLY A 121 -7.17 -4.21 1.90
C GLY A 121 -6.28 -4.08 0.67
N LYS A 122 -6.04 -5.22 0.05
CA LYS A 122 -5.29 -5.32 -1.19
C LYS A 122 -6.23 -5.80 -2.28
N PHE A 123 -6.20 -5.08 -3.39
CA PHE A 123 -7.13 -5.30 -4.48
C PHE A 123 -6.37 -5.40 -5.80
N SER A 124 -6.91 -6.17 -6.72
CA SER A 124 -6.49 -6.20 -8.12
C SER A 124 -7.67 -5.80 -8.98
N ILE A 125 -7.46 -4.81 -9.85
CA ILE A 125 -8.45 -4.30 -10.77
C ILE A 125 -8.13 -4.84 -12.15
N GLU A 126 -8.94 -5.78 -12.60
CA GLU A 126 -8.82 -6.41 -13.92
C GLU A 126 -9.75 -5.73 -14.91
N ILE A 127 -9.23 -5.26 -16.02
CA ILE A 127 -10.00 -4.68 -17.12
C ILE A 127 -10.04 -5.69 -18.27
N ASN A 128 -11.23 -5.93 -18.83
CA ASN A 128 -11.42 -6.80 -20.00
C ASN A 128 -10.81 -8.20 -19.83
N GLU A 129 -10.88 -8.73 -18.59
CA GLU A 129 -10.36 -10.05 -18.22
C GLU A 129 -8.82 -10.19 -18.27
N ASN A 130 -8.11 -9.09 -18.43
CA ASN A 130 -6.65 -9.12 -18.35
C ASN A 130 -6.22 -9.29 -16.88
N ARG A 131 -5.58 -10.42 -16.58
CA ARG A 131 -5.11 -10.76 -15.23
C ARG A 131 -3.67 -10.37 -14.97
N VAL A 132 -2.96 -9.97 -15.99
CA VAL A 132 -1.53 -9.69 -15.94
C VAL A 132 -1.29 -8.19 -15.97
N ASN A 133 -1.67 -7.50 -17.05
CA ASN A 133 -1.57 -6.05 -17.15
C ASN A 133 -2.76 -5.41 -16.41
N ASN A 134 -2.75 -5.50 -15.11
CA ASN A 134 -3.81 -5.02 -14.23
C ASN A 134 -3.27 -3.96 -13.26
N LEU A 135 -4.17 -3.43 -12.43
CA LEU A 135 -3.81 -2.48 -11.39
C LEU A 135 -3.91 -3.13 -10.02
N HIS A 136 -2.80 -3.12 -9.27
CA HIS A 136 -2.75 -3.49 -7.87
C HIS A 136 -2.97 -2.26 -6.99
N VAL A 137 -3.94 -2.32 -6.09
CA VAL A 137 -4.25 -1.25 -5.13
C VAL A 137 -3.95 -1.75 -3.73
N PHE A 138 -2.94 -1.19 -3.09
CA PHE A 138 -2.59 -1.43 -1.70
C PHE A 138 -3.15 -0.29 -0.85
N ALA A 139 -4.38 -0.46 -0.40
CA ALA A 139 -5.07 0.46 0.48
C ALA A 139 -4.87 -0.02 1.92
N ASN A 140 -3.85 0.51 2.59
CA ASN A 140 -3.41 0.01 3.89
C ASN A 140 -4.10 0.74 5.04
N GLU A 141 -4.05 0.14 6.23
CA GLU A 141 -4.35 0.86 7.47
C GLU A 141 -3.19 1.77 7.86
N PRO A 142 -3.42 2.86 8.60
CA PRO A 142 -2.34 3.68 9.13
C PRO A 142 -1.35 2.84 9.94
N GLU A 143 -0.06 3.15 9.81
CA GLU A 143 0.98 2.45 10.57
C GLU A 143 0.80 2.68 12.07
N THR A 144 0.87 1.60 12.82
CA THR A 144 0.81 1.62 14.30
C THR A 144 2.18 1.40 14.94
N GLU A 145 3.15 0.92 14.16
CA GLU A 145 4.51 0.63 14.61
C GLU A 145 5.51 1.34 13.70
N VAL A 146 6.05 2.43 14.18
CA VAL A 146 7.15 3.17 13.51
C VAL A 146 8.31 3.21 14.49
N PRO A 147 9.40 2.46 14.21
CA PRO A 147 10.56 2.42 15.12
C PRO A 147 11.30 3.76 15.09
N ASN A 148 11.98 4.06 16.20
CA ASN A 148 12.89 5.21 16.23
C ASN A 148 14.17 4.86 15.43
N PRO A 149 14.60 5.72 14.49
CA PRO A 149 15.83 5.50 13.71
C PRO A 149 17.10 5.28 14.55
N ASP A 150 17.13 5.84 15.75
CA ASP A 150 18.29 5.79 16.65
C ASP A 150 18.27 4.57 17.59
N ASP A 151 17.23 3.75 17.55
CA ASP A 151 17.15 2.57 18.41
C ASP A 151 18.14 1.49 17.97
N PRO A 152 18.80 0.80 18.92
CA PRO A 152 19.65 -0.33 18.63
C PRO A 152 18.91 -1.44 17.86
N GLY A 153 19.52 -1.96 16.81
CA GLY A 153 18.92 -3.02 15.99
C GLY A 153 17.87 -2.51 14.99
N VAL A 154 17.77 -1.21 14.76
CA VAL A 154 16.92 -0.63 13.71
C VAL A 154 17.78 -0.23 12.50
N VAL A 155 17.39 -0.72 11.32
CA VAL A 155 17.87 -0.22 10.02
C VAL A 155 16.76 0.56 9.39
N TYR A 156 16.87 1.89 9.41
CA TYR A 156 15.83 2.81 9.01
C TYR A 156 16.08 3.40 7.63
N PHE A 157 15.19 3.14 6.68
CA PHE A 157 15.20 3.79 5.37
C PHE A 157 14.17 4.92 5.37
N ALA A 158 14.64 6.16 5.43
CA ALA A 158 13.82 7.36 5.33
C ALA A 158 13.17 7.50 3.93
N PRO A 159 12.15 8.36 3.75
CA PRO A 159 11.65 8.69 2.43
C PRO A 159 12.78 9.11 1.49
N GLY A 160 12.85 8.52 0.29
CA GLY A 160 13.92 8.77 -0.67
C GLY A 160 14.41 7.51 -1.36
N PHE A 161 15.42 7.66 -2.21
CA PHE A 161 16.00 6.58 -2.99
C PHE A 161 17.31 6.08 -2.38
N HIS A 162 17.35 4.80 -2.01
CA HIS A 162 18.46 4.17 -1.31
C HIS A 162 19.13 3.10 -2.17
N ARG A 163 20.44 3.21 -2.31
CA ARG A 163 21.28 2.18 -2.96
C ARG A 163 22.41 1.78 -2.02
N PRO A 164 22.78 0.52 -1.99
CA PRO A 164 23.94 0.06 -1.24
C PRO A 164 25.23 0.45 -1.99
N LYS A 165 25.55 1.74 -2.05
CA LYS A 165 26.79 2.22 -2.64
C LYS A 165 27.95 1.63 -1.86
N ASP A 166 28.94 1.13 -2.59
CA ASP A 166 30.20 0.61 -2.03
C ASP A 166 30.03 -0.64 -1.13
N LEU A 167 28.84 -1.25 -1.11
CA LEU A 167 28.63 -2.50 -0.41
C LEU A 167 28.87 -3.70 -1.35
N PRO A 168 29.54 -4.76 -0.87
CA PRO A 168 29.77 -5.96 -1.66
C PRO A 168 28.48 -6.57 -2.24
N GLY A 169 28.50 -6.92 -3.52
CA GLY A 169 27.38 -7.58 -4.18
C GLY A 169 26.12 -6.74 -4.34
N ASN A 170 26.23 -5.40 -4.21
CA ASN A 170 25.09 -4.47 -4.26
C ASN A 170 23.98 -4.85 -3.27
N ALA A 171 24.34 -5.16 -2.04
CA ALA A 171 23.47 -5.73 -1.03
C ALA A 171 23.60 -5.05 0.34
N PHE A 172 22.49 -5.02 1.08
CA PHE A 172 22.46 -4.69 2.50
C PHE A 172 22.57 -5.99 3.31
N THR A 173 23.63 -6.17 4.08
CA THR A 173 23.77 -7.30 5.00
C THR A 173 23.04 -6.98 6.29
N ILE A 174 22.13 -7.86 6.70
CA ILE A 174 21.31 -7.70 7.90
C ILE A 174 21.82 -8.67 8.97
N SER A 175 21.95 -8.17 10.19
CA SER A 175 22.35 -8.94 11.37
C SER A 175 21.15 -9.51 12.11
N SER A 176 21.37 -10.45 13.03
CA SER A 176 20.34 -10.91 13.94
C SER A 176 19.76 -9.79 14.82
N ASN A 177 18.53 -9.96 15.28
CA ASN A 177 17.80 -9.02 16.14
C ASN A 177 17.64 -7.63 15.49
N THR A 178 17.40 -7.59 14.16
CA THR A 178 17.28 -6.35 13.40
C THR A 178 15.86 -6.16 12.90
N THR A 179 15.32 -4.96 13.13
CA THR A 179 14.11 -4.47 12.47
C THR A 179 14.51 -3.56 11.31
N VAL A 180 14.23 -3.98 10.10
CA VAL A 180 14.40 -3.17 8.89
C VAL A 180 13.10 -2.45 8.62
N TYR A 181 13.12 -1.12 8.74
CA TYR A 181 11.94 -0.29 8.49
C TYR A 181 12.12 0.53 7.21
N LEU A 182 11.16 0.40 6.32
CA LEU A 182 11.08 1.19 5.10
C LEU A 182 9.94 2.20 5.25
N ALA A 183 10.28 3.45 5.50
CA ALA A 183 9.28 4.50 5.68
C ALA A 183 8.41 4.71 4.42
N PRO A 184 7.18 5.24 4.55
CA PRO A 184 6.38 5.65 3.41
C PRO A 184 7.18 6.56 2.46
N GLY A 185 7.26 6.18 1.17
CA GLY A 185 8.10 6.87 0.18
C GLY A 185 9.58 6.51 0.18
N ALA A 186 10.01 5.56 1.01
CA ALA A 186 11.34 4.97 0.87
C ALA A 186 11.37 3.98 -0.31
N VAL A 187 12.39 4.06 -1.13
CA VAL A 187 12.63 3.11 -2.20
C VAL A 187 14.04 2.56 -2.08
N VAL A 188 14.15 1.26 -1.92
CA VAL A 188 15.41 0.56 -1.78
C VAL A 188 15.73 -0.20 -3.06
N ASN A 189 16.75 0.26 -3.80
CA ASN A 189 17.23 -0.39 -5.00
C ASN A 189 18.49 -1.21 -4.67
N GLY A 190 18.29 -2.46 -4.31
CA GLY A 190 19.33 -3.39 -3.90
C GLY A 190 18.74 -4.66 -3.33
N LYS A 191 19.57 -5.58 -2.90
CA LYS A 191 19.12 -6.80 -2.22
C LYS A 191 19.46 -6.77 -0.73
N PHE A 192 18.69 -7.54 0.05
CA PHE A 192 18.99 -7.81 1.45
C PHE A 192 19.55 -9.22 1.59
N ILE A 193 20.65 -9.34 2.32
CA ILE A 193 21.29 -10.63 2.62
C ILE A 193 21.12 -10.91 4.12
N CYS A 194 20.44 -12.01 4.42
CA CYS A 194 20.14 -12.47 5.77
C CYS A 194 20.73 -13.88 5.94
N ASN A 195 22.05 -13.99 6.09
CA ASN A 195 22.74 -15.28 6.21
C ASN A 195 22.97 -15.62 7.67
N ASN A 196 22.46 -16.79 8.11
CA ASN A 196 22.63 -17.28 9.48
C ASN A 196 22.21 -16.25 10.55
N VAL A 197 21.07 -15.58 10.32
CA VAL A 197 20.53 -14.59 11.25
C VAL A 197 19.21 -15.04 11.83
N GLU A 198 18.88 -14.57 13.01
CA GLU A 198 17.62 -14.82 13.70
C GLU A 198 16.95 -13.52 14.13
N ASN A 199 15.64 -13.55 14.34
CA ASN A 199 14.84 -12.43 14.83
C ASN A 199 15.03 -11.16 13.94
N VAL A 200 14.83 -11.32 12.62
CA VAL A 200 14.84 -10.22 11.65
C VAL A 200 13.42 -9.93 11.19
N ARG A 201 13.05 -8.65 11.22
CA ARG A 201 11.73 -8.17 10.78
C ARG A 201 11.90 -7.13 9.68
N PHE A 202 11.06 -7.23 8.64
CA PHE A 202 10.92 -6.19 7.61
C PHE A 202 9.53 -5.59 7.75
N ILE A 203 9.43 -4.30 8.02
CA ILE A 203 8.18 -3.58 8.22
C ILE A 203 8.20 -2.23 7.51
N GLY A 204 7.04 -1.59 7.39
CA GLY A 204 6.90 -0.26 6.79
C GLY A 204 6.08 -0.26 5.51
N ARG A 205 6.14 0.87 4.79
CA ARG A 205 5.37 1.16 3.56
C ARG A 205 6.24 1.44 2.35
N GLY A 206 7.56 1.32 2.50
CA GLY A 206 8.50 1.54 1.41
C GLY A 206 8.42 0.46 0.33
N TYR A 207 9.06 0.73 -0.77
CA TYR A 207 9.11 -0.11 -1.95
C TYR A 207 10.52 -0.66 -2.16
N ILE A 208 10.64 -1.97 -2.41
CA ILE A 208 11.91 -2.59 -2.77
C ILE A 208 11.92 -2.76 -4.29
N ASP A 209 12.77 -1.95 -4.94
CA ASP A 209 13.00 -1.99 -6.37
C ASP A 209 14.22 -2.84 -6.66
N ASN A 210 14.03 -4.09 -6.99
CA ASN A 210 15.13 -4.97 -7.28
C ASN A 210 15.07 -5.52 -8.71
N PRO A 211 16.05 -5.16 -9.55
CA PRO A 211 16.16 -5.71 -10.90
C PRO A 211 16.68 -7.17 -10.93
N VAL A 212 17.16 -7.66 -9.80
CA VAL A 212 17.70 -9.02 -9.66
C VAL A 212 17.07 -9.63 -8.40
N ARG A 213 16.63 -10.88 -8.43
CA ARG A 213 15.95 -11.56 -7.32
C ARG A 213 16.33 -11.04 -5.94
N GLY A 214 15.34 -10.37 -5.27
CA GLY A 214 15.57 -9.36 -4.24
C GLY A 214 15.99 -9.80 -2.87
N PHE A 215 15.88 -11.09 -2.56
CA PHE A 215 16.22 -11.59 -1.23
C PHE A 215 17.08 -12.83 -1.37
N GLU A 216 18.16 -12.89 -0.61
CA GLU A 216 18.97 -14.06 -0.44
C GLU A 216 18.89 -14.46 1.03
N PHE A 217 18.25 -15.58 1.28
CA PHE A 217 18.15 -16.19 2.61
C PHE A 217 18.90 -17.50 2.61
N THR A 218 19.87 -17.62 3.49
CA THR A 218 20.39 -18.93 3.89
C THR A 218 19.76 -19.24 5.24
N PRO A 219 18.78 -20.15 5.34
CA PRO A 219 18.13 -20.42 6.60
C PRO A 219 19.11 -21.08 7.57
N VAL A 220 19.22 -20.54 8.76
CA VAL A 220 19.57 -21.32 9.95
C VAL A 220 18.28 -21.99 10.38
N SER A 221 18.31 -23.27 10.70
CA SER A 221 17.16 -24.07 11.06
C SER A 221 16.07 -23.26 11.83
N TYR A 222 14.91 -23.07 11.17
CA TYR A 222 13.66 -22.61 11.76
C TYR A 222 13.64 -21.25 12.44
N THR A 223 13.99 -20.18 11.75
CA THR A 223 13.70 -18.84 12.20
C THR A 223 12.47 -18.26 11.51
N HIS A 224 11.57 -17.66 12.29
CA HIS A 224 10.40 -16.98 11.78
C HIS A 224 10.81 -15.71 11.03
N LEU A 225 10.79 -15.74 9.71
CA LEU A 225 10.81 -14.55 8.90
C LEU A 225 9.37 -14.03 8.84
N THR A 226 9.06 -12.98 9.55
CA THR A 226 7.81 -12.24 9.37
C THR A 226 8.01 -11.25 8.24
N LEU A 227 7.64 -11.63 7.04
CA LEU A 227 7.33 -10.66 5.99
C LEU A 227 5.97 -10.04 6.34
N PRO A 228 5.75 -8.75 6.05
CA PRO A 228 4.41 -8.18 6.22
C PRO A 228 3.44 -8.96 5.35
N THR A 229 2.74 -9.90 5.98
CA THR A 229 1.59 -10.57 5.37
C THR A 229 0.42 -9.65 5.57
N THR A 230 0.07 -8.99 4.58
CA THR A 230 -1.12 -8.17 4.62
C THR A 230 -2.15 -8.73 3.68
#